data_dfb5bddc3895feebfa3dd25ac9b7ec09
#
_entry.id   dfb5bddc3895feebfa3dd25ac9b7ec09
#
_cell.length_a   1.000
_cell.length_b   1.000
_cell.length_c   1.000
_cell.angle_alpha   90.00
_cell.angle_beta   90.00
_cell.angle_gamma   90.00
#
_symmetry.space_group_name_H-M   'P 1'
#
loop_
_entity.id
_entity.type
_entity.pdbx_description
1 polymer ?
#
loop_
_entity_poly.entity_id
_entity_poly.type
_entity_poly.pdbx_seq_one_letter_code
_entity_poly.pdbx_strand_id
1 'polypeptide(L)'
;MTKKIAIQYQLFRWGPCLVKLSISKENQELRFHFRKNHELKYWKLSNNDWKAHKNWQLLTDYKEQMFERTSTELSPWVVINSDNKMIARLNAMRYVLSKIDYPGRKDLKPKKWSKESPIYNISVFNIQFNNLSLEQYELLSQLKGHE
;
A
#
# COMPACT_ATOMS: atom_id res chain seq x y z
N MET A 1 20.46 1.42 -34.17
CA MET A 1 19.37 1.54 -33.18
C MET A 1 19.25 0.35 -32.23
N THR A 2 19.95 -0.75 -32.45
CA THR A 2 19.77 -2.04 -31.73
C THR A 2 20.56 -2.17 -30.42
N LYS A 3 21.62 -1.41 -30.18
CA LYS A 3 22.46 -1.55 -28.97
C LYS A 3 21.84 -0.97 -27.70
N LYS A 4 21.01 0.08 -27.81
CA LYS A 4 20.36 0.68 -26.63
C LYS A 4 19.27 -0.23 -26.03
N ILE A 5 18.55 -0.97 -26.87
CA ILE A 5 17.50 -1.89 -26.47
C ILE A 5 18.10 -3.11 -25.75
N ALA A 6 19.24 -3.64 -26.25
CA ALA A 6 19.91 -4.78 -25.64
C ALA A 6 20.47 -4.47 -24.24
N ILE A 7 20.96 -3.26 -24.00
CA ILE A 7 21.43 -2.83 -22.66
C ILE A 7 20.27 -2.70 -21.69
N GLN A 8 19.11 -2.24 -22.14
CA GLN A 8 17.90 -2.13 -21.32
C GLN A 8 17.37 -3.51 -20.94
N TYR A 9 17.44 -4.49 -21.83
CA TYR A 9 17.07 -5.89 -21.53
C TYR A 9 18.05 -6.60 -20.58
N GLN A 10 19.34 -6.27 -20.62
CA GLN A 10 20.32 -6.83 -19.69
C GLN A 10 20.22 -6.27 -18.27
N LEU A 11 19.80 -5.02 -18.11
CA LEU A 11 19.52 -4.41 -16.80
C LEU A 11 18.24 -4.95 -16.17
N PHE A 12 17.28 -5.45 -16.96
CA PHE A 12 16.02 -6.05 -16.51
C PHE A 12 16.01 -7.59 -16.59
N ARG A 13 17.14 -8.22 -16.30
CA ARG A 13 17.21 -9.69 -16.15
C ARG A 13 16.19 -10.24 -15.11
N TRP A 14 15.58 -9.36 -14.32
CA TRP A 14 14.67 -9.65 -13.21
C TRP A 14 13.19 -9.42 -13.56
N GLY A 15 12.86 -9.00 -14.75
CA GLY A 15 11.52 -8.57 -15.12
C GLY A 15 11.07 -7.31 -14.35
N PRO A 16 10.28 -6.43 -14.96
CA PRO A 16 9.78 -5.25 -14.27
C PRO A 16 8.81 -5.65 -13.13
N CYS A 17 9.09 -5.18 -11.91
CA CYS A 17 8.20 -5.35 -10.77
C CYS A 17 7.35 -4.09 -10.62
N LEU A 18 6.10 -4.13 -11.10
CA LEU A 18 5.15 -3.05 -10.91
C LEU A 18 4.34 -3.30 -9.64
N VAL A 19 4.56 -2.46 -8.63
CA VAL A 19 3.85 -2.56 -7.35
C VAL A 19 3.09 -1.29 -7.08
N LYS A 20 1.79 -1.41 -6.85
CA LYS A 20 0.90 -0.33 -6.40
C LYS A 20 0.47 -0.58 -4.96
N LEU A 21 0.81 0.34 -4.07
CA LEU A 21 0.22 0.38 -2.74
C LEU A 21 -1.14 1.09 -2.83
N SER A 22 -2.20 0.39 -2.48
CA SER A 22 -3.58 0.89 -2.51
C SER A 22 -4.11 1.02 -1.08
N ILE A 23 -4.79 2.12 -0.81
CA ILE A 23 -5.46 2.40 0.46
C ILE A 23 -6.96 2.47 0.20
N SER A 24 -7.78 2.10 1.18
CA SER A 24 -9.23 2.35 1.15
C SER A 24 -9.54 3.85 1.32
N LYS A 25 -10.70 4.27 0.83
CA LYS A 25 -11.14 5.67 0.92
C LYS A 25 -11.23 6.12 2.37
N GLU A 26 -11.83 5.28 3.21
CA GLU A 26 -12.05 5.50 4.64
C GLU A 26 -10.73 5.65 5.40
N ASN A 27 -9.77 4.75 5.14
CA ASN A 27 -8.44 4.85 5.74
C ASN A 27 -7.64 6.05 5.23
N GLN A 28 -7.84 6.49 3.99
CA GLN A 28 -7.22 7.71 3.48
C GLN A 28 -7.75 8.92 4.24
N GLU A 29 -9.07 9.03 4.39
CA GLU A 29 -9.73 10.11 5.12
C GLU A 29 -9.29 10.15 6.58
N LEU A 30 -9.30 9.00 7.26
CA LEU A 30 -8.77 8.86 8.62
C LEU A 30 -7.35 9.39 8.75
N ARG A 31 -6.46 9.04 7.79
CA ARG A 31 -5.07 9.53 7.79
C ARG A 31 -4.97 11.03 7.56
N PHE A 32 -5.89 11.62 6.79
CA PHE A 32 -5.93 13.06 6.58
C PHE A 32 -6.37 13.80 7.84
N HIS A 33 -7.42 13.31 8.51
CA HIS A 33 -7.86 13.85 9.79
C HIS A 33 -6.78 13.76 10.85
N PHE A 34 -6.10 12.62 10.95
CA PHE A 34 -4.97 12.45 11.87
C PHE A 34 -3.83 13.44 11.58
N ARG A 35 -3.47 13.65 10.31
CA ARG A 35 -2.43 14.63 9.95
C ARG A 35 -2.85 16.05 10.27
N LYS A 36 -4.10 16.42 9.99
CA LYS A 36 -4.63 17.76 10.25
C LYS A 36 -4.54 18.14 11.71
N ASN A 37 -4.81 17.21 12.60
CA ASN A 37 -4.90 17.43 14.04
C ASN A 37 -3.56 17.17 14.80
N HIS A 38 -2.51 16.74 14.11
CA HIS A 38 -1.24 16.39 14.74
C HIS A 38 -0.21 17.48 14.55
N GLU A 39 0.32 18.03 15.62
CA GLU A 39 1.28 19.16 15.63
C GLU A 39 2.50 18.97 14.74
N LEU A 40 3.05 17.76 14.67
CA LEU A 40 4.25 17.44 13.89
C LEU A 40 3.95 16.87 12.49
N LYS A 41 2.68 16.69 12.11
CA LYS A 41 2.32 16.02 10.84
C LYS A 41 1.42 16.85 9.93
N TYR A 42 0.90 18.00 10.38
CA TYR A 42 -0.02 18.85 9.62
C TYR A 42 0.57 19.31 8.26
N TRP A 43 1.86 19.57 8.22
CA TRP A 43 2.58 19.99 7.02
C TRP A 43 2.59 18.93 5.90
N LYS A 44 2.28 17.66 6.22
CA LYS A 44 2.16 16.56 5.25
C LYS A 44 0.79 16.50 4.57
N LEU A 45 -0.09 17.42 4.86
CA LEU A 45 -1.42 17.51 4.28
C LEU A 45 -1.50 18.75 3.39
N SER A 46 -1.82 18.54 2.13
CA SER A 46 -1.94 19.60 1.13
C SER A 46 -3.40 19.76 0.66
N ASN A 47 -3.70 20.89 0.03
CA ASN A 47 -4.99 21.08 -0.64
C ASN A 47 -5.23 20.06 -1.76
N ASN A 48 -4.17 19.55 -2.39
CA ASN A 48 -4.28 18.53 -3.43
C ASN A 48 -4.72 17.18 -2.86
N ASP A 49 -4.36 16.86 -1.63
CA ASP A 49 -4.81 15.62 -0.97
C ASP A 49 -6.34 15.62 -0.82
N TRP A 50 -6.93 16.76 -0.38
CA TRP A 50 -8.38 16.91 -0.27
C TRP A 50 -9.08 16.92 -1.62
N LYS A 51 -8.49 17.55 -2.64
CA LYS A 51 -9.03 17.51 -4.01
C LYS A 51 -9.02 16.07 -4.56
N ALA A 52 -7.95 15.33 -4.35
CA ALA A 52 -7.84 13.94 -4.74
C ALA A 52 -8.87 13.06 -4.02
N HIS A 53 -9.07 13.27 -2.71
CA HIS A 53 -10.08 12.55 -1.95
C HIS A 53 -11.51 12.85 -2.43
N LYS A 54 -11.82 14.11 -2.73
CA LYS A 54 -13.12 14.51 -3.29
C LYS A 54 -13.38 13.85 -4.64
N ASN A 55 -12.36 13.68 -5.46
CA ASN A 55 -12.45 13.05 -6.77
C ASN A 55 -12.07 11.57 -6.75
N TRP A 56 -12.28 10.88 -5.62
CA TRP A 56 -11.86 9.50 -5.42
C TRP A 56 -12.30 8.55 -6.53
N GLN A 57 -13.57 8.61 -6.94
CA GLN A 57 -14.09 7.71 -7.97
C GLN A 57 -13.38 7.95 -9.29
N LEU A 58 -13.29 9.18 -9.75
CA LEU A 58 -12.62 9.55 -10.99
C LEU A 58 -11.15 9.06 -11.02
N LEU A 59 -10.43 9.25 -9.91
CA LEU A 59 -9.04 8.78 -9.80
C LEU A 59 -8.95 7.25 -9.74
N THR A 60 -9.97 6.59 -9.20
CA THR A 60 -10.06 5.13 -9.19
C THR A 60 -10.29 4.60 -10.60
N ASP A 61 -11.19 5.19 -11.36
CA ASP A 61 -11.47 4.82 -12.74
C ASP A 61 -10.22 4.98 -13.64
N TYR A 62 -9.49 6.09 -13.50
CA TYR A 62 -8.21 6.27 -14.22
C TYR A 62 -7.14 5.26 -13.80
N LYS A 63 -7.09 4.92 -12.53
CA LYS A 63 -6.17 3.90 -12.01
C LYS A 63 -6.48 2.51 -12.59
N GLU A 64 -7.75 2.15 -12.67
CA GLU A 64 -8.19 0.88 -13.27
C GLU A 64 -7.88 0.84 -14.77
N GLN A 65 -8.19 1.89 -15.50
CA GLN A 65 -7.80 2.02 -16.92
C GLN A 65 -6.27 1.91 -17.11
N MET A 66 -5.48 2.49 -16.21
CA MET A 66 -4.03 2.34 -16.24
C MET A 66 -3.63 0.87 -16.08
N PHE A 67 -4.22 0.15 -15.13
CA PHE A 67 -3.93 -1.27 -14.94
C PHE A 67 -4.31 -2.09 -16.19
N GLU A 68 -5.50 -1.90 -16.73
CA GLU A 68 -5.96 -2.60 -17.93
C GLU A 68 -5.04 -2.38 -19.15
N ARG A 69 -4.58 -1.15 -19.33
CA ARG A 69 -3.77 -0.78 -20.51
C ARG A 69 -2.30 -1.10 -20.37
N THR A 70 -1.78 -1.23 -19.17
CA THR A 70 -0.34 -1.35 -18.93
C THR A 70 0.08 -2.64 -18.23
N SER A 71 -0.86 -3.45 -17.74
CA SER A 71 -0.56 -4.77 -17.19
C SER A 71 -0.32 -5.77 -18.30
N THR A 72 0.81 -6.47 -18.25
CA THR A 72 1.17 -7.50 -19.22
C THR A 72 1.60 -8.77 -18.50
N GLU A 73 1.64 -9.91 -19.19
CA GLU A 73 2.16 -11.16 -18.63
C GLU A 73 3.62 -11.04 -18.17
N LEU A 74 4.43 -10.26 -18.90
CA LEU A 74 5.83 -10.01 -18.57
C LEU A 74 5.99 -9.02 -17.42
N SER A 75 5.05 -8.11 -17.24
CA SER A 75 5.08 -7.03 -16.25
C SER A 75 3.70 -6.78 -15.66
N PRO A 76 3.19 -7.72 -14.84
CA PRO A 76 1.90 -7.55 -14.21
C PRO A 76 1.94 -6.52 -13.09
N TRP A 77 0.88 -5.75 -12.96
CA TRP A 77 0.65 -4.94 -11.78
C TRP A 77 0.28 -5.79 -10.58
N VAL A 78 0.97 -5.59 -9.46
CA VAL A 78 0.64 -6.18 -8.18
C VAL A 78 0.10 -5.11 -7.25
N VAL A 79 -1.16 -5.23 -6.87
CA VAL A 79 -1.82 -4.30 -5.96
C VAL A 79 -1.74 -4.84 -4.54
N ILE A 80 -1.12 -4.07 -3.66
CA ILE A 80 -0.96 -4.42 -2.24
C ILE A 80 -1.82 -3.47 -1.41
N ASN A 81 -2.72 -4.03 -0.59
CA ASN A 81 -3.46 -3.25 0.39
C ASN A 81 -2.50 -2.60 1.39
N SER A 82 -2.61 -1.29 1.57
CA SER A 82 -1.76 -0.48 2.43
C SER A 82 -2.51 0.19 3.59
N ASP A 83 -3.70 -0.29 3.94
CA ASP A 83 -4.44 0.17 5.10
C ASP A 83 -3.59 -0.06 6.36
N ASN A 84 -2.99 -1.23 6.50
CA ASN A 84 -1.91 -1.45 7.46
C ASN A 84 -0.54 -1.30 6.78
N LYS A 85 0.18 -0.23 7.15
CA LYS A 85 1.47 0.11 6.53
C LYS A 85 2.55 -0.95 6.77
N MET A 86 2.56 -1.59 7.95
CA MET A 86 3.59 -2.59 8.27
C MET A 86 3.41 -3.83 7.41
N ILE A 87 2.18 -4.33 7.33
CA ILE A 87 1.83 -5.49 6.50
C ILE A 87 2.11 -5.19 5.03
N ALA A 88 1.72 -4.00 4.55
CA ALA A 88 1.97 -3.59 3.17
C ALA A 88 3.47 -3.57 2.82
N ARG A 89 4.31 -3.02 3.71
CA ARG A 89 5.78 -2.99 3.52
C ARG A 89 6.36 -4.40 3.46
N LEU A 90 5.96 -5.28 4.38
CA LEU A 90 6.41 -6.66 4.40
C LEU A 90 6.00 -7.41 3.13
N ASN A 91 4.76 -7.25 2.68
CA ASN A 91 4.26 -7.89 1.47
C ASN A 91 4.96 -7.35 0.21
N ALA A 92 5.22 -6.04 0.14
CA ALA A 92 5.97 -5.46 -0.96
C ALA A 92 7.41 -6.01 -1.01
N MET A 93 8.11 -6.04 0.12
CA MET A 93 9.46 -6.62 0.20
C MET A 93 9.47 -8.10 -0.17
N ARG A 94 8.54 -8.89 0.38
CA ARG A 94 8.41 -10.31 0.04
C ARG A 94 8.18 -10.53 -1.44
N TYR A 95 7.29 -9.74 -2.05
CA TYR A 95 7.02 -9.82 -3.48
C TYR A 95 8.28 -9.53 -4.30
N VAL A 96 8.97 -8.42 -4.02
CA VAL A 96 10.20 -8.06 -4.73
C VAL A 96 11.26 -9.14 -4.57
N LEU A 97 11.52 -9.60 -3.34
CA LEU A 97 12.48 -10.66 -3.06
C LEU A 97 12.10 -12.00 -3.71
N SER A 98 10.81 -12.27 -3.91
CA SER A 98 10.38 -13.48 -4.64
C SER A 98 10.73 -13.45 -6.13
N LYS A 99 10.91 -12.25 -6.69
CA LYS A 99 11.24 -12.05 -8.10
C LYS A 99 12.74 -11.96 -8.37
N ILE A 100 13.54 -11.71 -7.34
CA ILE A 100 14.99 -11.55 -7.44
C ILE A 100 15.66 -12.87 -7.04
N ASP A 101 16.63 -13.29 -7.84
CA ASP A 101 17.51 -14.40 -7.47
C ASP A 101 18.77 -13.82 -6.83
N TYR A 102 19.09 -14.24 -5.62
CA TYR A 102 20.23 -13.74 -4.85
C TYR A 102 20.92 -14.88 -4.12
N PRO A 103 22.25 -14.80 -3.87
CA PRO A 103 22.98 -15.80 -3.11
C PRO A 103 22.37 -16.02 -1.72
N GLY A 104 22.21 -17.26 -1.32
CA GLY A 104 21.65 -17.61 -0.01
C GLY A 104 20.11 -17.58 0.07
N ARG A 105 19.38 -17.32 -1.02
CA ARG A 105 17.90 -17.31 -1.02
C ARG A 105 17.31 -18.62 -0.47
N LYS A 106 17.93 -19.77 -0.79
CA LYS A 106 17.49 -21.08 -0.33
C LYS A 106 17.79 -21.34 1.14
N ASP A 107 18.76 -20.60 1.70
CA ASP A 107 19.24 -20.77 3.09
C ASP A 107 18.43 -19.91 4.06
N LEU A 108 17.72 -18.90 3.53
CA LEU A 108 16.81 -18.06 4.31
C LEU A 108 15.56 -18.87 4.68
N LYS A 109 15.62 -19.54 5.81
CA LYS A 109 14.45 -20.09 6.46
C LYS A 109 13.71 -18.92 7.13
N PRO A 110 12.52 -18.51 6.64
CA PRO A 110 11.76 -17.46 7.30
C PRO A 110 11.50 -17.91 8.73
N LYS A 111 11.99 -17.15 9.70
CA LYS A 111 11.64 -17.37 11.09
C LYS A 111 10.12 -17.33 11.17
N LYS A 112 9.50 -18.41 11.65
CA LYS A 112 8.06 -18.37 11.93
C LYS A 112 7.85 -17.19 12.88
N TRP A 113 7.09 -16.21 12.44
CA TRP A 113 6.69 -15.12 13.33
C TRP A 113 5.86 -15.73 14.43
N SER A 114 6.40 -15.74 15.65
CA SER A 114 5.72 -16.31 16.81
C SER A 114 4.49 -15.49 17.23
N LYS A 115 4.34 -14.29 16.67
CA LYS A 115 3.15 -13.43 16.81
C LYS A 115 2.91 -12.79 15.46
N GLU A 116 1.84 -13.18 14.78
CA GLU A 116 1.24 -12.34 13.76
C GLU A 116 0.95 -10.99 14.42
N SER A 117 1.41 -9.92 13.80
CA SER A 117 1.01 -8.58 14.28
C SER A 117 -0.52 -8.56 14.27
N PRO A 118 -1.18 -8.34 15.40
CA PRO A 118 -2.62 -8.42 15.46
C PRO A 118 -3.22 -7.48 14.44
N ILE A 119 -4.14 -8.00 13.63
CA ILE A 119 -4.92 -7.24 12.67
C ILE A 119 -6.16 -6.78 13.40
N TYR A 120 -6.36 -5.49 13.47
CA TYR A 120 -7.50 -4.90 14.15
C TYR A 120 -8.56 -4.51 13.12
N ASN A 121 -9.81 -4.77 13.47
CA ASN A 121 -10.98 -4.36 12.73
C ASN A 121 -11.95 -3.66 13.71
N ILE A 122 -12.55 -2.57 13.29
CA ILE A 122 -13.51 -1.83 14.11
C ILE A 122 -14.57 -1.20 13.21
N SER A 123 -15.80 -1.15 13.69
CA SER A 123 -16.88 -0.39 13.07
C SER A 123 -17.16 0.86 13.90
N VAL A 124 -17.15 2.03 13.25
CA VAL A 124 -17.45 3.33 13.86
C VAL A 124 -18.34 4.11 12.92
N PHE A 125 -19.45 4.69 13.41
CA PHE A 125 -20.43 5.41 12.59
C PHE A 125 -20.93 4.62 11.38
N ASN A 126 -21.19 3.31 11.55
CA ASN A 126 -21.60 2.37 10.48
C ASN A 126 -20.57 2.18 9.37
N ILE A 127 -19.34 2.63 9.54
CA ILE A 127 -18.23 2.40 8.60
C ILE A 127 -17.33 1.30 9.15
N GLN A 128 -17.08 0.27 8.33
CA GLN A 128 -16.20 -0.83 8.68
C GLN A 128 -14.76 -0.51 8.30
N PHE A 129 -13.87 -0.44 9.29
CA PHE A 129 -12.44 -0.30 9.11
C PHE A 129 -11.75 -1.65 9.33
N ASN A 130 -10.94 -2.06 8.36
CA ASN A 130 -10.26 -3.36 8.38
C ASN A 130 -8.75 -3.19 8.23
N ASN A 131 -7.98 -4.20 8.67
CA ASN A 131 -6.53 -4.25 8.55
C ASN A 131 -5.82 -3.06 9.20
N LEU A 132 -6.31 -2.58 10.30
CA LEU A 132 -5.75 -1.45 11.03
C LEU A 132 -4.47 -1.83 11.78
N SER A 133 -3.58 -0.85 11.95
CA SER A 133 -2.52 -0.91 12.95
C SER A 133 -3.09 -0.64 14.35
N LEU A 134 -2.34 -0.99 15.40
CA LEU A 134 -2.75 -0.69 16.77
C LEU A 134 -3.04 0.81 16.97
N GLU A 135 -2.18 1.70 16.49
CA GLU A 135 -2.35 3.16 16.58
C GLU A 135 -3.67 3.64 15.94
N GLN A 136 -4.05 3.06 14.80
CA GLN A 136 -5.29 3.39 14.10
C GLN A 136 -6.51 2.86 14.85
N TYR A 137 -6.40 1.64 15.39
CA TYR A 137 -7.48 1.01 16.16
C TYR A 137 -7.75 1.77 17.45
N GLU A 138 -6.72 2.15 18.20
CA GLU A 138 -6.85 2.93 19.45
C GLU A 138 -7.52 4.28 19.18
N LEU A 139 -7.13 4.97 18.11
CA LEU A 139 -7.75 6.24 17.72
C LEU A 139 -9.23 6.08 17.42
N LEU A 140 -9.61 5.06 16.64
CA LEU A 140 -11.02 4.80 16.31
C LEU A 140 -11.82 4.30 17.51
N SER A 141 -11.20 3.58 18.43
CA SER A 141 -11.84 3.11 19.67
C SER A 141 -12.23 4.27 20.58
N GLN A 142 -11.41 5.34 20.61
CA GLN A 142 -11.74 6.55 21.35
C GLN A 142 -12.97 7.27 20.75
N LEU A 143 -13.09 7.29 19.41
CA LEU A 143 -14.23 7.90 18.73
C LEU A 143 -15.53 7.11 18.96
N LYS A 144 -15.44 5.79 19.06
CA LYS A 144 -16.59 4.93 19.33
C LYS A 144 -17.19 5.14 20.74
N GLY A 145 -16.38 5.56 21.70
CA GLY A 145 -16.84 5.87 23.06
C GLY A 145 -17.67 7.15 23.17
N HIS A 146 -17.84 7.89 22.07
CA HIS A 146 -18.63 9.12 21.95
C HIS A 146 -19.89 8.94 21.09
N GLU A 147 -20.22 7.70 20.67
CA GLU A 147 -21.50 7.33 20.09
C GLU A 147 -22.51 7.17 21.25
#